data_b3d9580db03fbeac8ab18573bf59e061
#
_entry.id   b3d9580db03fbeac8ab18573bf59e061
#
_cell.length_a   1.000
_cell.length_b   1.000
_cell.length_c   1.000
_cell.angle_alpha   90.00
_cell.angle_beta   90.00
_cell.angle_gamma   90.00
#
_symmetry.space_group_name_H-M   'P 1'
#
loop_
_entity.id
_entity.type
_entity.pdbx_description
1 polymer ?
#
loop_
_entity_poly.entity_id
_entity_poly.type
_entity_poly.pdbx_seq_one_letter_code
_entity_poly.pdbx_strand_id
1 'polypeptide(L)'
;MHSGTYVFQQITSPFKRQFNRIVCRYDDRTKSWAFTHWNFLCVLIFGQLSGCSSLRELVDIITAHAKRAYHLGFGTTTPNRSVISRSNTLRDYRIFEEFAFYMVGQAQKRRITKEFELHGRFYAVDSTTIDLCLAVFRWATFRSTKSGVRVHTQIDIITEIPVFYRITTASVHDVNAMDWIEYERLACYVFDRGYFDLARLFSIEQAGAFFIIREKFHPDYEIEDGEDLLEGED
;
A
#
# COMPACT_ATOMS: atom_id res chain seq x y z
N MET A 1 -12.88 20.79 23.04
CA MET A 1 -13.45 19.67 22.28
C MET A 1 -12.36 18.63 21.99
N HIS A 2 -12.59 17.36 22.38
CA HIS A 2 -11.57 16.30 22.28
C HIS A 2 -11.88 15.29 21.16
N SER A 3 -12.70 15.67 20.18
CA SER A 3 -13.30 14.75 19.21
C SER A 3 -12.27 14.00 18.33
N GLY A 4 -11.28 14.69 17.81
CA GLY A 4 -10.34 14.06 16.86
C GLY A 4 -9.44 12.96 17.46
N THR A 5 -8.92 13.16 18.67
CA THR A 5 -8.09 12.15 19.35
C THR A 5 -8.91 10.93 19.80
N TYR A 6 -10.16 11.15 20.15
CA TYR A 6 -11.09 10.07 20.51
C TYR A 6 -11.48 9.24 19.28
N VAL A 7 -11.74 9.89 18.15
CA VAL A 7 -12.01 9.22 16.87
C VAL A 7 -10.82 8.35 16.46
N PHE A 8 -9.58 8.87 16.53
CA PHE A 8 -8.37 8.09 16.23
C PHE A 8 -8.28 6.84 17.11
N GLN A 9 -8.54 6.97 18.42
CA GLN A 9 -8.53 5.82 19.32
C GLN A 9 -9.61 4.79 18.97
N GLN A 10 -10.81 5.23 18.59
CA GLN A 10 -11.89 4.33 18.18
C GLN A 10 -11.56 3.58 16.87
N ILE A 11 -10.90 4.25 15.93
CA ILE A 11 -10.48 3.63 14.67
C ILE A 11 -9.40 2.59 14.91
N THR A 12 -8.42 2.86 15.77
CA THR A 12 -7.24 1.99 15.94
C THR A 12 -7.45 0.90 17.00
N SER A 13 -8.08 1.19 18.13
CA SER A 13 -8.16 0.28 19.28
C SER A 13 -8.77 -1.10 18.99
N PRO A 14 -9.79 -1.27 18.13
CA PRO A 14 -10.37 -2.58 17.84
C PRO A 14 -9.37 -3.60 17.28
N PHE A 15 -8.32 -3.12 16.61
CA PHE A 15 -7.33 -3.95 15.95
C PHE A 15 -6.11 -4.27 16.81
N LYS A 16 -5.96 -3.63 17.98
CA LYS A 16 -4.81 -3.78 18.87
C LYS A 16 -4.55 -5.23 19.26
N ARG A 17 -5.61 -5.98 19.59
CA ARG A 17 -5.49 -7.38 20.00
C ARG A 17 -4.90 -8.25 18.89
N GLN A 18 -5.38 -8.05 17.65
CA GLN A 18 -4.89 -8.81 16.50
C GLN A 18 -3.46 -8.41 16.15
N PHE A 19 -3.16 -7.12 16.14
CA PHE A 19 -1.80 -6.64 15.93
C PHE A 19 -0.81 -7.25 16.93
N ASN A 20 -1.15 -7.27 18.22
CA ASN A 20 -0.29 -7.86 19.25
C ASN A 20 -0.11 -9.38 19.05
N ARG A 21 -1.09 -10.11 18.54
CA ARG A 21 -0.93 -11.52 18.17
C ARG A 21 0.08 -11.71 17.05
N ILE A 22 0.07 -10.80 16.06
CA ILE A 22 1.06 -10.81 14.98
C ILE A 22 2.45 -10.51 15.54
N VAL A 23 2.59 -9.49 16.38
CA VAL A 23 3.87 -9.16 17.05
C VAL A 23 4.45 -10.38 17.74
N CYS A 24 3.65 -11.14 18.49
CA CYS A 24 4.14 -12.32 19.22
C CYS A 24 4.71 -13.43 18.33
N ARG A 25 4.40 -13.43 17.01
CA ARG A 25 4.96 -14.42 16.07
C ARG A 25 6.34 -14.07 15.56
N TYR A 26 6.67 -12.79 15.51
CA TYR A 26 7.88 -12.27 14.89
C TYR A 26 8.88 -11.71 15.88
N ASP A 27 8.43 -11.20 17.01
CA ASP A 27 9.28 -10.51 17.97
C ASP A 27 9.05 -10.95 19.41
N ASP A 28 9.98 -11.79 19.87
CA ASP A 28 10.04 -12.31 21.23
C ASP A 28 10.88 -11.45 22.17
N ARG A 29 11.71 -10.53 21.65
CA ARG A 29 12.87 -9.99 22.34
C ARG A 29 12.81 -8.51 22.64
N THR A 30 12.07 -7.73 21.87
CA THR A 30 12.01 -6.27 22.04
C THR A 30 10.81 -5.84 22.89
N LYS A 31 10.69 -6.36 24.10
CA LYS A 31 9.75 -5.84 25.09
C LYS A 31 10.23 -4.47 25.61
N SER A 32 10.24 -3.45 24.74
CA SER A 32 10.34 -2.08 25.21
C SER A 32 9.01 -1.68 25.86
N TRP A 33 8.94 -1.69 27.15
CA TRP A 33 7.76 -1.27 27.92
C TRP A 33 7.39 0.20 27.66
N ALA A 34 8.39 1.03 27.36
CA ALA A 34 8.22 2.47 27.18
C ALA A 34 7.63 2.84 25.81
N PHE A 35 7.97 2.11 24.74
CA PHE A 35 7.50 2.38 23.39
C PHE A 35 7.27 1.07 22.61
N THR A 36 6.04 0.55 22.72
CA THR A 36 5.66 -0.76 22.18
C THR A 36 5.54 -0.74 20.65
N HIS A 37 5.41 -1.91 20.02
CA HIS A 37 5.08 -2.03 18.60
C HIS A 37 3.75 -1.34 18.27
N TRP A 38 2.77 -1.45 19.17
CA TRP A 38 1.49 -0.78 19.02
C TRP A 38 1.63 0.75 19.02
N ASN A 39 2.42 1.30 19.94
CA ASN A 39 2.67 2.74 19.98
C ASN A 39 3.32 3.21 18.67
N PHE A 40 4.29 2.44 18.15
CA PHE A 40 4.95 2.76 16.89
C PHE A 40 3.98 2.72 15.72
N LEU A 41 3.13 1.70 15.60
CA LEU A 41 2.09 1.63 14.58
C LEU A 41 1.15 2.84 14.64
N CYS A 42 0.67 3.19 15.85
CA CYS A 42 -0.18 4.36 16.03
C CYS A 42 0.50 5.66 15.60
N VAL A 43 1.79 5.82 15.89
CA VAL A 43 2.58 6.99 15.45
C VAL A 43 2.66 7.06 13.93
N LEU A 44 2.90 5.94 13.24
CA LEU A 44 2.96 5.90 11.78
C LEU A 44 1.60 6.23 11.15
N ILE A 45 0.52 5.61 11.64
CA ILE A 45 -0.85 5.88 11.16
C ILE A 45 -1.21 7.35 11.40
N PHE A 46 -0.89 7.88 12.58
CA PHE A 46 -1.16 9.28 12.89
C PHE A 46 -0.41 10.23 11.95
N GLY A 47 0.88 9.95 11.68
CA GLY A 47 1.69 10.72 10.73
C GLY A 47 1.09 10.73 9.33
N GLN A 48 0.66 9.57 8.86
CA GLN A 48 0.04 9.43 7.54
C GLN A 48 -1.28 10.20 7.46
N LEU A 49 -2.16 10.04 8.43
CA LEU A 49 -3.45 10.74 8.47
C LEU A 49 -3.32 12.26 8.69
N SER A 50 -2.22 12.71 9.30
CA SER A 50 -1.92 14.13 9.49
C SER A 50 -1.19 14.76 8.32
N GLY A 51 -0.87 14.01 7.26
CA GLY A 51 -0.16 14.49 6.08
C GLY A 51 1.29 14.90 6.34
N CYS A 52 1.94 14.35 7.39
CA CYS A 52 3.32 14.70 7.73
C CYS A 52 4.29 14.29 6.64
N SER A 53 5.12 15.22 6.18
CA SER A 53 6.15 15.00 5.16
C SER A 53 7.49 14.52 5.73
N SER A 54 7.69 14.64 7.05
CA SER A 54 8.95 14.29 7.71
C SER A 54 8.76 13.83 9.15
N LEU A 55 9.75 13.06 9.67
CA LEU A 55 9.77 12.67 11.09
C LEU A 55 9.91 13.86 12.05
N ARG A 56 10.46 14.98 11.60
CA ARG A 56 10.56 16.21 12.41
C ARG A 56 9.17 16.80 12.60
N GLU A 57 8.47 17.01 11.52
CA GLU A 57 7.10 17.53 11.54
C GLU A 57 6.16 16.63 12.36
N LEU A 58 6.28 15.30 12.18
CA LEU A 58 5.52 14.34 12.98
C LEU A 58 5.77 14.52 14.48
N VAL A 59 7.03 14.66 14.92
CA VAL A 59 7.38 14.85 16.32
C VAL A 59 6.86 16.20 16.84
N ASP A 60 6.93 17.26 16.04
CA ASP A 60 6.43 18.58 16.41
C ASP A 60 4.91 18.54 16.63
N ILE A 61 4.17 17.89 15.73
CA ILE A 61 2.70 17.72 15.88
C ILE A 61 2.38 16.85 17.10
N ILE A 62 3.07 15.73 17.31
CA ILE A 62 2.87 14.87 18.48
C ILE A 62 3.15 15.66 19.76
N THR A 63 4.20 16.46 19.80
CA THR A 63 4.58 17.27 20.95
C THR A 63 3.52 18.34 21.26
N ALA A 64 2.99 19.00 20.23
CA ALA A 64 1.87 19.95 20.38
C ALA A 64 0.61 19.27 20.99
N HIS A 65 0.46 17.96 20.76
CA HIS A 65 -0.64 17.16 21.32
C HIS A 65 -0.24 16.33 22.54
N ALA A 66 0.88 16.62 23.22
CA ALA A 66 1.41 15.83 24.32
C ALA A 66 0.39 15.51 25.43
N LYS A 67 -0.46 16.48 25.79
CA LYS A 67 -1.54 16.30 26.79
C LYS A 67 -2.60 15.26 26.38
N ARG A 68 -2.63 14.87 25.10
CA ARG A 68 -3.58 13.92 24.49
C ARG A 68 -2.91 12.64 23.98
N ALA A 69 -1.59 12.49 24.19
CA ALA A 69 -0.80 11.38 23.69
C ALA A 69 -1.35 9.99 24.09
N TYR A 70 -1.92 9.90 25.29
CA TYR A 70 -2.58 8.68 25.76
C TYR A 70 -3.73 8.24 24.84
N HIS A 71 -4.57 9.18 24.42
CA HIS A 71 -5.71 8.89 23.51
C HIS A 71 -5.25 8.57 22.08
N LEU A 72 -4.05 8.98 21.70
CA LEU A 72 -3.44 8.64 20.42
C LEU A 72 -2.71 7.27 20.44
N GLY A 73 -2.69 6.60 21.59
CA GLY A 73 -2.05 5.30 21.71
C GLY A 73 -0.53 5.34 21.74
N PHE A 74 0.07 6.51 21.97
CA PHE A 74 1.55 6.67 21.99
C PHE A 74 2.19 6.25 23.33
N GLY A 75 1.38 5.86 24.32
CA GLY A 75 1.83 5.56 25.66
C GLY A 75 1.78 6.79 26.57
N THR A 76 2.52 6.73 27.70
CA THR A 76 2.55 7.80 28.70
C THR A 76 3.49 8.95 28.33
N THR A 77 4.44 8.71 27.44
CA THR A 77 5.44 9.69 26.99
C THR A 77 5.39 9.87 25.48
N THR A 78 5.52 11.11 25.02
CA THR A 78 5.63 11.41 23.60
C THR A 78 6.97 10.88 23.06
N PRO A 79 6.97 10.09 21.97
CA PRO A 79 8.20 9.60 21.39
C PRO A 79 8.97 10.75 20.70
N ASN A 80 10.27 10.79 20.90
CA ASN A 80 11.15 11.69 20.15
C ASN A 80 11.60 11.05 18.83
N ARG A 81 12.22 11.87 17.95
CA ARG A 81 12.68 11.43 16.63
C ARG A 81 13.62 10.21 16.69
N SER A 82 14.53 10.16 17.65
CA SER A 82 15.49 9.06 17.78
C SER A 82 14.80 7.74 18.14
N VAL A 83 13.79 7.79 19.00
CA VAL A 83 12.99 6.61 19.38
C VAL A 83 12.21 6.08 18.16
N ILE A 84 11.57 6.96 17.39
CA ILE A 84 10.81 6.57 16.19
C ILE A 84 11.78 5.98 15.15
N SER A 85 12.88 6.66 14.85
CA SER A 85 13.88 6.21 13.88
C SER A 85 14.49 4.84 14.26
N ARG A 86 14.92 4.68 15.52
CA ARG A 86 15.44 3.40 16.01
C ARG A 86 14.39 2.29 15.93
N SER A 87 13.14 2.60 16.25
CA SER A 87 12.05 1.63 16.15
C SER A 87 11.83 1.18 14.72
N ASN A 88 11.94 2.09 13.75
CA ASN A 88 11.84 1.77 12.34
C ASN A 88 12.97 0.84 11.85
N THR A 89 14.18 1.02 12.38
CA THR A 89 15.34 0.20 12.01
C THR A 89 15.32 -1.20 12.64
N LEU A 90 14.84 -1.31 13.88
CA LEU A 90 14.98 -2.54 14.66
C LEU A 90 13.79 -3.49 14.58
N ARG A 91 12.61 -2.99 14.20
CA ARG A 91 11.40 -3.81 14.17
C ARG A 91 11.27 -4.56 12.86
N ASP A 92 10.82 -5.81 12.97
CA ASP A 92 10.58 -6.66 11.81
C ASP A 92 9.42 -6.09 10.97
N TYR A 93 9.69 -5.79 9.70
CA TYR A 93 8.71 -5.25 8.78
C TYR A 93 7.54 -6.21 8.51
N ARG A 94 7.76 -7.53 8.62
CA ARG A 94 6.75 -8.57 8.41
C ARG A 94 5.57 -8.43 9.35
N ILE A 95 5.77 -7.86 10.54
CA ILE A 95 4.69 -7.54 11.48
C ILE A 95 3.69 -6.57 10.84
N PHE A 96 4.20 -5.54 10.20
CA PHE A 96 3.37 -4.49 9.58
C PHE A 96 2.77 -4.97 8.26
N GLU A 97 3.50 -5.73 7.49
CA GLU A 97 3.04 -6.36 6.25
C GLU A 97 1.87 -7.31 6.52
N GLU A 98 2.02 -8.24 7.44
CA GLU A 98 0.94 -9.17 7.80
C GLU A 98 -0.29 -8.45 8.36
N PHE A 99 -0.06 -7.41 9.16
CA PHE A 99 -1.15 -6.60 9.68
C PHE A 99 -1.88 -5.84 8.56
N ALA A 100 -1.17 -5.32 7.57
CA ALA A 100 -1.78 -4.66 6.43
C ALA A 100 -2.66 -5.62 5.61
N PHE A 101 -2.19 -6.85 5.32
CA PHE A 101 -3.02 -7.87 4.67
C PHE A 101 -4.24 -8.27 5.51
N TYR A 102 -4.08 -8.36 6.83
CA TYR A 102 -5.23 -8.58 7.72
C TYR A 102 -6.26 -7.44 7.59
N MET A 103 -5.81 -6.19 7.57
CA MET A 103 -6.69 -5.01 7.43
C MET A 103 -7.40 -4.99 6.07
N VAL A 104 -6.71 -5.31 4.99
CA VAL A 104 -7.29 -5.50 3.65
C VAL A 104 -8.43 -6.50 3.70
N GLY A 105 -8.20 -7.69 4.28
CA GLY A 105 -9.23 -8.71 4.43
C GLY A 105 -10.43 -8.29 5.30
N GLN A 106 -10.20 -7.41 6.30
CA GLN A 106 -11.32 -6.85 7.09
C GLN A 106 -12.11 -5.80 6.29
N ALA A 107 -11.44 -4.97 5.50
CA ALA A 107 -12.08 -3.98 4.66
C ALA A 107 -12.94 -4.64 3.58
N GLN A 108 -12.44 -5.67 2.92
CA GLN A 108 -13.18 -6.44 1.92
C GLN A 108 -14.47 -7.08 2.47
N LYS A 109 -14.44 -7.58 3.72
CA LYS A 109 -15.64 -8.14 4.38
C LYS A 109 -16.72 -7.10 4.68
N ARG A 110 -16.37 -5.82 4.78
CA ARG A 110 -17.28 -4.70 5.08
C ARG A 110 -17.70 -3.93 3.83
N ARG A 111 -17.48 -4.49 2.67
CA ARG A 111 -17.74 -3.91 1.38
C ARG A 111 -19.18 -3.33 1.31
N ILE A 112 -19.28 -2.02 1.12
CA ILE A 112 -20.52 -1.33 0.79
C ILE A 112 -20.35 -0.76 -0.62
N THR A 113 -20.87 -1.48 -1.61
CA THR A 113 -20.94 -0.99 -3.00
C THR A 113 -22.13 -0.07 -3.13
N LYS A 114 -21.94 1.22 -3.41
CA LYS A 114 -23.07 2.15 -3.56
C LYS A 114 -23.05 3.07 -4.79
N GLU A 115 -21.96 3.21 -5.52
CA GLU A 115 -21.87 4.29 -6.50
C GLU A 115 -21.52 3.88 -7.95
N PHE A 116 -21.13 2.63 -8.21
CA PHE A 116 -20.82 2.15 -9.54
C PHE A 116 -21.62 0.89 -9.88
N GLU A 117 -22.49 0.97 -10.89
CA GLU A 117 -23.24 -0.17 -11.43
C GLU A 117 -22.41 -0.99 -12.45
N LEU A 118 -21.13 -1.15 -12.23
CA LEU A 118 -20.33 -2.08 -13.03
C LEU A 118 -20.63 -3.51 -12.56
N HIS A 119 -21.22 -4.29 -13.45
CA HIS A 119 -21.42 -5.72 -13.23
C HIS A 119 -20.10 -6.45 -13.47
N GLY A 120 -19.47 -6.93 -12.41
CA GLY A 120 -18.21 -7.67 -12.50
C GLY A 120 -17.16 -7.20 -11.49
N ARG A 121 -15.95 -7.75 -11.60
CA ARG A 121 -14.79 -7.36 -10.81
C ARG A 121 -13.83 -6.57 -11.69
N PHE A 122 -13.47 -5.39 -11.23
CA PHE A 122 -12.56 -4.50 -11.93
C PHE A 122 -11.38 -4.17 -11.05
N TYR A 123 -10.18 -4.41 -11.55
CA TYR A 123 -8.94 -4.17 -10.84
C TYR A 123 -8.06 -3.21 -11.62
N ALA A 124 -7.52 -2.20 -10.95
CA ALA A 124 -6.42 -1.39 -11.47
C ALA A 124 -5.10 -1.91 -10.93
N VAL A 125 -4.11 -2.03 -11.80
CA VAL A 125 -2.75 -2.42 -11.44
C VAL A 125 -1.81 -1.28 -11.78
N ASP A 126 -1.10 -0.80 -10.77
CA ASP A 126 -0.12 0.27 -10.93
C ASP A 126 1.05 0.11 -9.96
N SER A 127 2.10 0.88 -10.17
CA SER A 127 3.26 0.90 -9.30
C SER A 127 3.67 2.30 -8.90
N THR A 128 4.07 2.45 -7.64
CA THR A 128 4.61 3.69 -7.10
C THR A 128 6.07 3.50 -6.72
N THR A 129 6.96 4.37 -7.21
CA THR A 129 8.37 4.38 -6.82
C THR A 129 8.58 5.30 -5.62
N ILE A 130 9.23 4.80 -4.59
CA ILE A 130 9.65 5.54 -3.41
C ILE A 130 11.17 5.71 -3.47
N ASP A 131 11.62 6.94 -3.65
CA ASP A 131 13.06 7.27 -3.67
C ASP A 131 13.69 7.09 -2.29
N LEU A 132 14.84 6.45 -2.24
CA LEU A 132 15.62 6.22 -1.03
C LEU A 132 16.98 6.89 -1.11
N CYS A 133 17.54 7.26 0.05
CA CYS A 133 18.88 7.82 0.12
C CYS A 133 19.92 6.76 -0.28
N LEU A 134 20.62 6.97 -1.40
CA LEU A 134 21.62 6.04 -1.95
C LEU A 134 22.74 5.69 -0.93
N ALA A 135 23.18 6.66 -0.14
CA ALA A 135 24.24 6.45 0.84
C ALA A 135 23.86 5.43 1.94
N VAL A 136 22.56 5.32 2.24
CA VAL A 136 22.01 4.44 3.29
C VAL A 136 21.48 3.13 2.70
N PHE A 137 20.84 3.19 1.53
CA PHE A 137 20.09 2.07 0.94
C PHE A 137 20.76 1.55 -0.35
N ARG A 138 22.05 1.26 -0.31
CA ARG A 138 22.82 0.77 -1.46
C ARG A 138 22.26 -0.51 -2.09
N TRP A 139 21.61 -1.36 -1.32
CA TRP A 139 20.98 -2.58 -1.80
C TRP A 139 19.79 -2.34 -2.74
N ALA A 140 19.17 -1.15 -2.65
CA ALA A 140 18.05 -0.74 -3.49
C ALA A 140 18.47 0.15 -4.67
N THR A 141 19.73 0.11 -5.10
CA THR A 141 20.24 0.90 -6.21
C THR A 141 19.60 0.43 -7.53
N PHE A 142 19.02 1.35 -8.30
CA PHE A 142 18.44 1.07 -9.63
C PHE A 142 19.03 1.95 -10.75
N ARG A 143 19.72 3.03 -10.39
CA ARG A 143 20.56 3.84 -11.29
C ARG A 143 21.84 4.20 -10.56
N SER A 144 22.89 4.56 -11.28
CA SER A 144 24.19 4.92 -10.69
C SER A 144 24.11 5.96 -9.55
N THR A 145 23.10 6.82 -9.59
CA THR A 145 22.90 7.93 -8.64
C THR A 145 21.63 7.82 -7.81
N LYS A 146 20.83 6.74 -7.94
CA LYS A 146 19.53 6.63 -7.29
C LYS A 146 19.29 5.26 -6.69
N SER A 147 18.73 5.27 -5.49
CA SER A 147 18.14 4.08 -4.84
C SER A 147 16.64 4.28 -4.65
N GLY A 148 15.87 3.22 -4.73
CA GLY A 148 14.45 3.27 -4.52
C GLY A 148 13.83 1.89 -4.37
N VAL A 149 12.68 1.86 -3.79
CA VAL A 149 11.78 0.69 -3.79
C VAL A 149 10.55 1.01 -4.61
N ARG A 150 9.95 -0.02 -5.16
CA ARG A 150 8.73 0.06 -5.94
C ARG A 150 7.64 -0.74 -5.24
N VAL A 151 6.49 -0.12 -5.09
CA VAL A 151 5.30 -0.75 -4.54
C VAL A 151 4.35 -1.02 -5.70
N HIS A 152 4.23 -2.28 -6.08
CA HIS A 152 3.25 -2.73 -7.06
C HIS A 152 1.94 -2.99 -6.34
N THR A 153 0.85 -2.43 -6.82
CA THR A 153 -0.44 -2.49 -6.14
C THR A 153 -1.54 -2.87 -7.12
N GLN A 154 -2.40 -3.78 -6.73
CA GLN A 154 -3.67 -4.08 -7.39
C GLN A 154 -4.80 -3.58 -6.50
N ILE A 155 -5.67 -2.73 -7.04
CA ILE A 155 -6.78 -2.10 -6.32
C ILE A 155 -8.09 -2.56 -6.96
N ASP A 156 -9.04 -2.98 -6.15
CA ASP A 156 -10.43 -3.14 -6.59
C ASP A 156 -11.02 -1.73 -6.84
N ILE A 157 -11.33 -1.42 -8.09
CA ILE A 157 -11.79 -0.08 -8.52
C ILE A 157 -13.11 0.30 -7.85
N ILE A 158 -13.99 -0.66 -7.61
CA ILE A 158 -15.31 -0.41 -7.04
C ILE A 158 -15.23 -0.07 -5.56
N THR A 159 -14.32 -0.70 -4.83
CA THR A 159 -14.19 -0.53 -3.38
C THR A 159 -13.05 0.38 -2.98
N GLU A 160 -12.17 0.72 -3.92
CA GLU A 160 -10.92 1.45 -3.69
C GLU A 160 -10.00 0.78 -2.66
N ILE A 161 -10.19 -0.54 -2.44
CA ILE A 161 -9.41 -1.31 -1.48
C ILE A 161 -8.29 -2.04 -2.22
N PRO A 162 -7.02 -1.91 -1.80
CA PRO A 162 -5.95 -2.74 -2.29
C PRO A 162 -6.25 -4.22 -2.03
N VAL A 163 -6.16 -5.07 -3.04
CA VAL A 163 -6.35 -6.52 -2.92
C VAL A 163 -5.03 -7.26 -2.91
N PHE A 164 -4.01 -6.67 -3.54
CA PHE A 164 -2.65 -7.18 -3.57
C PHE A 164 -1.67 -6.01 -3.55
N TYR A 165 -0.54 -6.19 -2.89
CA TYR A 165 0.63 -5.33 -3.06
C TYR A 165 1.92 -6.13 -2.88
N ARG A 166 2.98 -5.68 -3.56
CA ARG A 166 4.32 -6.24 -3.42
C ARG A 166 5.36 -5.14 -3.51
N ILE A 167 6.36 -5.21 -2.63
CA ILE A 167 7.48 -4.27 -2.60
C ILE A 167 8.69 -4.94 -3.23
N THR A 168 9.32 -4.25 -4.17
CA THR A 168 10.56 -4.67 -4.84
C THR A 168 11.57 -3.54 -4.83
N THR A 169 12.81 -3.83 -5.27
CA THR A 169 13.72 -2.75 -5.65
C THR A 169 13.20 -2.04 -6.90
N ALA A 170 13.46 -0.74 -7.04
CA ALA A 170 13.01 0.03 -8.20
C ALA A 170 13.66 -0.41 -9.54
N SER A 171 14.62 -1.35 -9.51
CA SER A 171 15.19 -2.00 -10.68
C SER A 171 14.26 -3.02 -11.34
N VAL A 172 13.26 -3.51 -10.61
CA VAL A 172 12.26 -4.44 -11.15
C VAL A 172 11.29 -3.65 -12.02
N HIS A 173 11.11 -4.06 -13.27
CA HIS A 173 10.17 -3.42 -14.19
C HIS A 173 8.71 -3.70 -13.79
N ASP A 174 7.83 -2.73 -14.04
CA ASP A 174 6.42 -2.79 -13.67
C ASP A 174 5.71 -3.99 -14.28
N VAL A 175 6.01 -4.30 -15.53
CA VAL A 175 5.45 -5.44 -16.26
C VAL A 175 5.64 -6.79 -15.54
N ASN A 176 6.69 -6.94 -14.73
CA ASN A 176 6.92 -8.16 -13.96
C ASN A 176 5.90 -8.35 -12.83
N ALA A 177 5.18 -7.30 -12.43
CA ALA A 177 4.12 -7.43 -11.46
C ALA A 177 2.96 -8.31 -11.96
N MET A 178 2.76 -8.37 -13.27
CA MET A 178 1.75 -9.21 -13.90
C MET A 178 1.96 -10.70 -13.62
N ASP A 179 3.21 -11.14 -13.43
CA ASP A 179 3.55 -12.54 -13.14
C ASP A 179 3.18 -12.97 -11.71
N TRP A 180 2.85 -12.03 -10.83
CA TRP A 180 2.51 -12.30 -9.43
C TRP A 180 1.02 -12.20 -9.13
N ILE A 181 0.23 -11.76 -10.12
CA ILE A 181 -1.22 -11.60 -9.98
C ILE A 181 -1.88 -12.94 -10.32
N GLU A 182 -2.73 -13.41 -9.41
CA GLU A 182 -3.64 -14.50 -9.69
C GLU A 182 -4.88 -13.95 -10.39
N TYR A 183 -4.99 -14.19 -11.70
CA TYR A 183 -6.07 -13.65 -12.51
C TYR A 183 -7.39 -14.40 -12.24
N GLU A 184 -8.40 -13.66 -11.83
CA GLU A 184 -9.73 -14.19 -11.57
C GLU A 184 -10.54 -14.26 -12.87
N ARG A 185 -11.18 -15.40 -13.10
CA ARG A 185 -12.05 -15.57 -14.27
C ARG A 185 -13.18 -14.53 -14.29
N LEU A 186 -13.46 -13.95 -15.46
CA LEU A 186 -14.47 -12.91 -15.69
C LEU A 186 -14.18 -11.57 -15.00
N ALA A 187 -13.01 -11.39 -14.40
CA ALA A 187 -12.57 -10.10 -13.91
C ALA A 187 -11.89 -9.29 -15.03
N CYS A 188 -11.95 -7.98 -14.93
CA CYS A 188 -11.30 -7.05 -15.86
C CYS A 188 -10.15 -6.32 -15.16
N TYR A 189 -8.96 -6.34 -15.75
CA TYR A 189 -7.74 -5.74 -15.24
C TYR A 189 -7.35 -4.53 -16.08
N VAL A 190 -7.19 -3.38 -15.43
CA VAL A 190 -6.84 -2.11 -16.07
C VAL A 190 -5.36 -1.83 -15.81
N PHE A 191 -4.61 -1.63 -16.89
CA PHE A 191 -3.16 -1.37 -16.86
C PHE A 191 -2.83 -0.10 -17.62
N ASP A 192 -1.73 0.54 -17.23
CA ASP A 192 -1.13 1.57 -18.06
C ASP A 192 -0.27 0.95 -19.18
N ARG A 193 0.20 1.77 -20.13
CA ARG A 193 1.02 1.30 -21.27
C ARG A 193 2.39 0.68 -20.86
N GLY A 194 2.85 0.92 -19.65
CA GLY A 194 4.10 0.35 -19.13
C GLY A 194 4.03 -1.16 -18.93
N TYR A 195 2.82 -1.69 -18.81
CA TYR A 195 2.55 -3.12 -18.66
C TYR A 195 2.33 -3.86 -20.00
N PHE A 196 2.48 -3.19 -21.12
CA PHE A 196 2.20 -3.80 -22.44
C PHE A 196 3.23 -4.89 -22.77
N ASP A 197 2.79 -6.14 -22.69
CA ASP A 197 3.54 -7.36 -23.01
C ASP A 197 2.56 -8.43 -23.51
N LEU A 198 2.64 -8.76 -24.79
CA LEU A 198 1.67 -9.66 -25.45
C LEU A 198 1.60 -11.04 -24.80
N ALA A 199 2.72 -11.62 -24.37
CA ALA A 199 2.71 -12.93 -23.74
C ALA A 199 1.97 -12.92 -22.39
N ARG A 200 2.11 -11.84 -21.59
CA ARG A 200 1.41 -11.67 -20.32
C ARG A 200 -0.07 -11.34 -20.52
N LEU A 201 -0.40 -10.50 -21.51
CA LEU A 201 -1.79 -10.24 -21.89
C LEU A 201 -2.50 -11.52 -22.34
N PHE A 202 -1.84 -12.35 -23.13
CA PHE A 202 -2.36 -13.67 -23.51
C PHE A 202 -2.60 -14.58 -22.29
N SER A 203 -1.75 -14.50 -21.27
CA SER A 203 -1.96 -15.27 -20.04
C SER A 203 -3.24 -14.84 -19.28
N ILE A 204 -3.61 -13.56 -19.34
CA ILE A 204 -4.86 -13.04 -18.76
C ILE A 204 -6.06 -13.64 -19.50
N GLU A 205 -6.02 -13.65 -20.82
CA GLU A 205 -7.06 -14.25 -21.66
C GLU A 205 -7.19 -15.76 -21.38
N GLN A 206 -6.08 -16.48 -21.29
CA GLN A 206 -6.07 -17.92 -20.95
C GLN A 206 -6.66 -18.22 -19.56
N ALA A 207 -6.56 -17.28 -18.61
CA ALA A 207 -7.23 -17.37 -17.31
C ALA A 207 -8.75 -17.10 -17.41
N GLY A 208 -9.26 -16.73 -18.58
CA GLY A 208 -10.66 -16.35 -18.80
C GLY A 208 -10.99 -14.99 -18.17
N ALA A 209 -10.02 -14.12 -18.04
CA ALA A 209 -10.15 -12.74 -17.58
C ALA A 209 -10.04 -11.77 -18.76
N PHE A 210 -10.42 -10.52 -18.52
CA PHE A 210 -10.35 -9.44 -19.48
C PHE A 210 -9.30 -8.42 -19.08
N PHE A 211 -8.82 -7.64 -20.02
CA PHE A 211 -7.93 -6.52 -19.74
C PHE A 211 -8.27 -5.29 -20.54
N ILE A 212 -7.96 -4.13 -19.99
CA ILE A 212 -7.96 -2.83 -20.63
C ILE A 212 -6.56 -2.27 -20.46
N ILE A 213 -5.89 -1.97 -21.57
CA ILE A 213 -4.53 -1.44 -21.54
C ILE A 213 -4.40 -0.29 -22.52
N ARG A 214 -3.66 0.74 -22.11
CA ARG A 214 -3.35 1.85 -23.01
C ARG A 214 -2.28 1.40 -24.00
N GLU A 215 -2.54 1.60 -25.28
CA GLU A 215 -1.65 1.24 -26.37
C GLU A 215 -0.32 1.99 -26.34
N LYS A 216 0.74 1.34 -26.83
CA LYS A 216 2.04 1.98 -27.12
C LYS A 216 1.97 2.70 -28.46
N PHE A 217 2.73 3.81 -28.59
CA PHE A 217 2.98 4.42 -29.88
C PHE A 217 3.71 3.42 -30.78
N HIS A 218 3.21 3.20 -32.01
CA HIS A 218 3.71 2.25 -32.99
C HIS A 218 3.69 0.79 -32.50
N PRO A 219 2.50 0.18 -32.43
CA PRO A 219 2.37 -1.23 -32.10
C PRO A 219 2.88 -2.10 -33.27
N ASP A 220 3.69 -3.11 -32.95
CA ASP A 220 4.13 -4.14 -33.91
C ASP A 220 3.11 -5.29 -33.98
N TYR A 221 1.82 -4.97 -34.18
CA TYR A 221 0.76 -5.98 -34.36
C TYR A 221 -0.31 -5.46 -35.32
N GLU A 222 -1.01 -6.38 -35.97
CA GLU A 222 -2.17 -6.10 -36.81
C GLU A 222 -3.45 -6.40 -36.03
N ILE A 223 -4.47 -5.54 -36.21
CA ILE A 223 -5.81 -5.75 -35.62
C ILE A 223 -6.57 -6.63 -36.58
N GLU A 224 -6.91 -7.86 -36.19
CA GLU A 224 -7.64 -8.79 -37.03
C GLU A 224 -9.17 -8.53 -37.02
N ASP A 225 -9.72 -8.09 -35.89
CA ASP A 225 -11.13 -7.71 -35.73
C ASP A 225 -11.24 -6.49 -34.80
N GLY A 226 -11.50 -5.33 -35.34
CA GLY A 226 -11.85 -4.11 -34.59
C GLY A 226 -13.29 -3.73 -34.91
N GLU A 227 -14.21 -3.78 -33.95
CA GLU A 227 -15.38 -2.95 -34.03
C GLU A 227 -14.90 -1.49 -33.96
N ASP A 228 -15.11 -0.71 -35.00
CA ASP A 228 -14.91 0.74 -35.00
C ASP A 228 -15.75 1.32 -33.85
N LEU A 229 -15.11 1.60 -32.73
CA LEU A 229 -15.71 2.43 -31.68
C LEU A 229 -15.97 3.78 -32.33
N LEU A 230 -17.24 4.04 -32.59
CA LEU A 230 -17.76 5.27 -33.17
C LEU A 230 -16.97 6.47 -32.62
N GLU A 231 -16.34 7.23 -33.50
CA GLU A 231 -15.79 8.54 -33.19
C GLU A 231 -16.91 9.35 -32.53
N GLY A 232 -16.76 9.54 -31.20
CA GLY A 232 -17.62 10.44 -30.46
C GLY A 232 -17.32 11.85 -30.96
N GLU A 233 -18.31 12.43 -31.62
CA GLU A 233 -18.34 13.84 -31.95
C GLU A 233 -18.10 14.69 -30.70
N ASP A 234 -17.33 15.77 -30.87
CA ASP A 234 -16.90 16.85 -29.95
C ASP A 234 -17.86 17.27 -28.84
#